data_e8d3458ea6e7e4fa4fc2245c3e239169
#
_entry.id   e8d3458ea6e7e4fa4fc2245c3e239169
#
_cell.length_a   1.000
_cell.length_b   1.000
_cell.length_c   1.000
_cell.angle_alpha   90.00
_cell.angle_beta   90.00
_cell.angle_gamma   90.00
#
_symmetry.space_group_name_H-M   'P 1'
#
loop_
_entity.id
_entity.type
_entity.pdbx_description
1 polymer ?
#
loop_
_entity_poly.entity_id
_entity_poly.type
_entity_poly.pdbx_seq_one_letter_code
_entity_poly.pdbx_strand_id
1 'polypeptide(L)'
;MRSRAGRLTTIGALSLVSDIGYSFFFAGLGTLLLDRGTSVQDLALINLLGILYFCRFVVGPVVDQHGFARLGHYRGWLICTQVVLVVVLLALATVDPIEDMALMLALMSVVLLVSSFNDTAINGLAVRLMPPEEHGVANGVQVATGSLSIIIGSGGALLLYSWVGWGPTLIALAAVFLAPLSVLLVLREPAGPPTVRGLAAWTSLWQFFRQPRSGLFTLLVVPVFVLGDWAAYAPQTAILIDRGWSVDKIGLVQYTVATSAQVVAALAAGWLVTRVGRHRFLLWAGAAGVVGTVLLFPVASGLGGSGTGGTVFAAGVLVLVAAVYGAKLTWVSTVSMDLARPEAPATEYTVPMSMLGLMRVLANSLGLASVALAGLPWVLGLAVALGVIGTAGAMAWTRRGVPRISEPVAV
;
A
#
# COMPACT_ATOMS: atom_id res chain seq x y z
N MET A 1 -12.80 17.37 16.49
CA MET A 1 -13.25 16.74 15.24
C MET A 1 -14.48 15.87 15.48
N ARG A 2 -15.67 16.48 15.45
CA ARG A 2 -16.94 15.74 15.65
C ARG A 2 -17.61 15.33 14.34
N SER A 3 -17.28 15.98 13.20
CA SER A 3 -17.91 15.65 11.92
C SER A 3 -17.19 14.53 11.16
N ARG A 4 -17.97 13.73 10.44
CA ARG A 4 -17.47 12.66 9.54
C ARG A 4 -16.47 13.21 8.51
N ALA A 5 -16.81 14.33 7.88
CA ALA A 5 -15.93 14.97 6.90
C ALA A 5 -14.56 15.33 7.51
N GLY A 6 -14.52 15.91 8.71
CA GLY A 6 -13.26 16.25 9.38
C GLY A 6 -12.40 15.03 9.69
N ARG A 7 -12.98 13.89 10.09
CA ARG A 7 -12.23 12.63 10.30
C ARG A 7 -11.63 12.11 9.00
N LEU A 8 -12.44 12.03 7.94
CA LEU A 8 -11.99 11.54 6.61
C LEU A 8 -10.92 12.44 5.99
N THR A 9 -11.08 13.77 6.07
CA THR A 9 -10.06 14.71 5.58
C THR A 9 -8.74 14.55 6.33
N THR A 10 -8.79 14.35 7.65
CA THR A 10 -7.58 14.11 8.44
C THR A 10 -6.88 12.83 8.03
N ILE A 11 -7.62 11.71 7.92
CA ILE A 11 -7.05 10.44 7.47
C ILE A 11 -6.47 10.58 6.07
N GLY A 12 -7.21 11.21 5.13
CA GLY A 12 -6.73 11.43 3.77
C GLY A 12 -5.46 12.27 3.71
N ALA A 13 -5.40 13.38 4.45
CA ALA A 13 -4.21 14.24 4.50
C ALA A 13 -2.98 13.51 5.08
N LEU A 14 -3.17 12.69 6.12
CA LEU A 14 -2.09 11.91 6.73
C LEU A 14 -1.63 10.80 5.80
N SER A 15 -2.55 10.08 5.16
CA SER A 15 -2.24 8.98 4.26
C SER A 15 -1.63 9.45 2.92
N LEU A 16 -1.79 10.74 2.56
CA LEU A 16 -1.18 11.29 1.35
C LEU A 16 0.36 11.24 1.39
N VAL A 17 0.97 11.22 2.55
CA VAL A 17 2.43 11.17 2.70
C VAL A 17 2.95 9.79 3.14
N SER A 18 2.06 8.81 3.36
CA SER A 18 2.44 7.50 3.92
C SER A 18 3.45 6.75 3.05
N ASP A 19 3.24 6.76 1.75
CA ASP A 19 4.03 5.96 0.80
C ASP A 19 5.07 6.77 -0.01
N ILE A 20 5.24 8.08 0.25
CA ILE A 20 6.19 8.93 -0.51
C ILE A 20 7.62 8.39 -0.38
N GLY A 21 8.10 8.14 0.84
CA GLY A 21 9.47 7.66 1.07
C GLY A 21 9.71 6.29 0.42
N TYR A 22 8.74 5.38 0.58
CA TYR A 22 8.78 4.05 -0.03
C TYR A 22 8.79 4.11 -1.56
N SER A 23 7.87 4.86 -2.16
CA SER A 23 7.75 4.94 -3.62
C SER A 23 8.92 5.69 -4.26
N PHE A 24 9.44 6.73 -3.59
CA PHE A 24 10.66 7.40 -4.02
C PHE A 24 11.86 6.45 -4.01
N PHE A 25 12.04 5.66 -2.95
CA PHE A 25 13.13 4.69 -2.85
C PHE A 25 13.08 3.65 -3.98
N PHE A 26 11.94 2.96 -4.15
CA PHE A 26 11.85 1.85 -5.10
C PHE A 26 11.75 2.27 -6.56
N ALA A 27 11.04 3.35 -6.87
CA ALA A 27 10.82 3.77 -8.24
C ALA A 27 11.64 5.02 -8.60
N GLY A 28 11.61 6.06 -7.77
CA GLY A 28 12.33 7.29 -8.05
C GLY A 28 13.84 7.11 -8.02
N LEU A 29 14.38 6.75 -6.86
CA LEU A 29 15.82 6.56 -6.66
C LEU A 29 16.36 5.40 -7.50
N GLY A 30 15.65 4.27 -7.58
CA GLY A 30 16.08 3.11 -8.35
C GLY A 30 16.27 3.44 -9.84
N THR A 31 15.34 4.17 -10.44
CA THR A 31 15.46 4.63 -11.84
C THR A 31 16.63 5.59 -12.02
N LEU A 32 16.81 6.53 -11.08
CA LEU A 32 17.91 7.49 -11.12
C LEU A 32 19.28 6.82 -11.03
N LEU A 33 19.44 5.85 -10.13
CA LEU A 33 20.70 5.11 -9.97
C LEU A 33 21.05 4.30 -11.23
N LEU A 34 20.05 3.67 -11.87
CA LEU A 34 20.26 2.98 -13.16
C LEU A 34 20.68 3.94 -14.25
N ASP A 35 20.04 5.10 -14.37
CA ASP A 35 20.39 6.15 -15.35
C ASP A 35 21.82 6.67 -15.15
N ARG A 36 22.29 6.69 -13.90
CA ARG A 36 23.66 7.08 -13.52
C ARG A 36 24.68 5.95 -13.62
N GLY A 37 24.30 4.76 -14.11
CA GLY A 37 25.21 3.65 -14.40
C GLY A 37 25.37 2.63 -13.26
N THR A 38 24.57 2.69 -12.20
CA THR A 38 24.54 1.63 -11.18
C THR A 38 24.09 0.30 -11.81
N SER A 39 24.78 -0.79 -11.51
CA SER A 39 24.43 -2.10 -12.07
C SER A 39 23.07 -2.60 -11.51
N VAL A 40 22.39 -3.44 -12.31
CA VAL A 40 21.12 -4.08 -11.88
C VAL A 40 21.34 -4.96 -10.65
N GLN A 41 22.54 -5.57 -10.53
CA GLN A 41 22.91 -6.40 -9.37
C GLN A 41 23.03 -5.54 -8.10
N ASP A 42 23.71 -4.41 -8.18
CA ASP A 42 23.87 -3.49 -7.04
C ASP A 42 22.52 -2.91 -6.64
N LEU A 43 21.69 -2.53 -7.61
CA LEU A 43 20.32 -2.07 -7.32
C LEU A 43 19.48 -3.14 -6.65
N ALA A 44 19.63 -4.41 -7.01
CA ALA A 44 18.93 -5.51 -6.35
C ALA A 44 19.34 -5.63 -4.87
N LEU A 45 20.63 -5.43 -4.56
CA LEU A 45 21.13 -5.39 -3.18
C LEU A 45 20.60 -4.17 -2.41
N ILE A 46 20.62 -2.99 -3.04
CA ILE A 46 20.07 -1.75 -2.46
C ILE A 46 18.59 -1.94 -2.12
N ASN A 47 17.82 -2.58 -3.00
CA ASN A 47 16.39 -2.84 -2.78
C ASN A 47 16.09 -3.71 -1.55
N LEU A 48 17.07 -4.48 -1.03
CA LEU A 48 16.90 -5.22 0.24
C LEU A 48 16.68 -4.29 1.44
N LEU A 49 17.14 -3.03 1.37
CA LEU A 49 16.84 -2.03 2.40
C LEU A 49 15.33 -1.80 2.57
N GLY A 50 14.55 -2.08 1.53
CA GLY A 50 13.09 -2.02 1.59
C GLY A 50 12.46 -2.92 2.66
N ILE A 51 13.19 -3.92 3.19
CA ILE A 51 12.73 -4.73 4.31
C ILE A 51 12.41 -3.88 5.53
N LEU A 52 13.13 -2.76 5.73
CA LEU A 52 12.90 -1.82 6.83
C LEU A 52 11.49 -1.24 6.81
N TYR A 53 10.93 -1.03 5.62
CA TYR A 53 9.55 -0.58 5.47
C TYR A 53 8.53 -1.70 5.71
N PHE A 54 8.82 -2.92 5.31
CA PHE A 54 7.90 -4.05 5.43
C PHE A 54 7.86 -4.68 6.84
N CYS A 55 8.87 -4.42 7.68
CA CYS A 55 8.89 -4.86 9.08
C CYS A 55 7.89 -4.13 10.00
N ARG A 56 6.84 -3.54 9.44
CA ARG A 56 5.82 -2.77 10.18
C ARG A 56 5.15 -3.57 11.31
N PHE A 57 5.02 -4.88 11.19
CA PHE A 57 4.47 -5.74 12.25
C PHE A 57 5.32 -5.71 13.54
N VAL A 58 6.63 -5.44 13.44
CA VAL A 58 7.53 -5.25 14.59
C VAL A 58 7.37 -3.84 15.17
N VAL A 59 7.08 -2.86 14.31
CA VAL A 59 6.90 -1.46 14.70
C VAL A 59 5.59 -1.24 15.46
N GLY A 60 4.53 -1.99 15.11
CA GLY A 60 3.21 -1.87 15.74
C GLY A 60 3.23 -1.91 17.27
N PRO A 61 3.82 -2.94 17.91
CA PRO A 61 3.93 -3.01 19.36
C PRO A 61 4.68 -1.82 19.98
N VAL A 62 5.70 -1.29 19.28
CA VAL A 62 6.46 -0.11 19.76
C VAL A 62 5.58 1.12 19.75
N VAL A 63 4.80 1.32 18.68
CA VAL A 63 3.88 2.45 18.53
C VAL A 63 2.73 2.36 19.54
N ASP A 64 2.15 1.18 19.76
CA ASP A 64 1.04 1.00 20.69
C ASP A 64 1.45 1.15 22.15
N GLN A 65 2.66 0.74 22.54
CA GLN A 65 3.08 0.83 23.95
C GLN A 65 3.58 2.22 24.37
N HIS A 66 4.05 3.05 23.42
CA HIS A 66 4.68 4.35 23.73
C HIS A 66 3.85 5.49 23.17
N GLY A 67 3.29 6.32 24.04
CA GLY A 67 2.62 7.56 23.68
C GLY A 67 3.35 8.78 24.24
N PHE A 68 3.07 9.93 23.67
CA PHE A 68 3.68 11.21 24.08
C PHE A 68 2.72 11.98 25.00
N ALA A 69 3.04 12.13 26.28
CA ALA A 69 2.16 12.68 27.29
C ALA A 69 1.52 14.05 26.93
N ARG A 70 2.26 14.91 26.21
CA ARG A 70 1.81 16.25 25.83
C ARG A 70 1.25 16.36 24.40
N LEU A 71 1.65 15.44 23.51
CA LEU A 71 1.33 15.51 22.09
C LEU A 71 0.18 14.57 21.69
N GLY A 72 -0.27 13.68 22.57
CA GLY A 72 -1.18 12.60 22.26
C GLY A 72 -0.42 11.31 21.89
N HIS A 73 -1.14 10.18 21.79
CA HIS A 73 -0.50 8.88 21.57
C HIS A 73 0.00 8.76 20.13
N TYR A 74 -0.89 8.62 19.14
CA TYR A 74 -0.52 8.50 17.73
C TYR A 74 -0.15 9.84 17.10
N ARG A 75 -0.81 10.93 17.51
CA ARG A 75 -0.46 12.28 17.06
C ARG A 75 1.00 12.62 17.37
N GLY A 76 1.49 12.24 18.54
CA GLY A 76 2.89 12.45 18.90
C GLY A 76 3.85 11.70 17.97
N TRP A 77 3.58 10.43 17.68
CA TRP A 77 4.35 9.66 16.71
C TRP A 77 4.35 10.30 15.33
N LEU A 78 3.18 10.73 14.83
CA LEU A 78 3.05 11.36 13.52
C LEU A 78 3.82 12.68 13.42
N ILE A 79 3.77 13.53 14.45
CA ILE A 79 4.56 14.78 14.47
C ILE A 79 6.05 14.45 14.43
N CYS A 80 6.54 13.57 15.32
CA CYS A 80 7.94 13.21 15.38
C CYS A 80 8.44 12.58 14.07
N THR A 81 7.73 11.62 13.54
CA THR A 81 8.13 10.92 12.31
C THR A 81 8.12 11.84 11.09
N GLN A 82 7.10 12.69 10.94
CA GLN A 82 7.04 13.63 9.81
C GLN A 82 8.11 14.71 9.90
N VAL A 83 8.42 15.22 11.10
CA VAL A 83 9.54 16.15 11.30
C VAL A 83 10.88 15.48 10.94
N VAL A 84 11.11 14.25 11.40
CA VAL A 84 12.33 13.50 11.04
C VAL A 84 12.41 13.27 9.53
N LEU A 85 11.30 12.88 8.88
CA LEU A 85 11.26 12.70 7.41
C LEU A 85 11.60 13.99 6.66
N VAL A 86 11.05 15.13 7.10
CA VAL A 86 11.40 16.44 6.50
C VAL A 86 12.89 16.73 6.67
N VAL A 87 13.43 16.58 7.88
CA VAL A 87 14.87 16.85 8.17
C VAL A 87 15.77 15.93 7.34
N VAL A 88 15.45 14.63 7.26
CA VAL A 88 16.26 13.67 6.50
C VAL A 88 16.18 13.92 5.01
N LEU A 89 15.00 14.27 4.46
CA LEU A 89 14.85 14.64 3.04
C LEU A 89 15.63 15.91 2.70
N LEU A 90 15.64 16.90 3.61
CA LEU A 90 16.45 18.11 3.43
C LEU A 90 17.96 17.81 3.52
N ALA A 91 18.37 16.90 4.40
CA ALA A 91 19.76 16.42 4.46
C ALA A 91 20.15 15.67 3.18
N LEU A 92 19.28 14.77 2.68
CA LEU A 92 19.48 14.09 1.39
C LEU A 92 19.61 15.06 0.21
N ALA A 93 18.91 16.21 0.27
CA ALA A 93 19.00 17.22 -0.78
C ALA A 93 20.40 17.82 -0.96
N THR A 94 21.26 17.72 0.06
CA THR A 94 22.65 18.22 0.06
C THR A 94 23.71 17.15 -0.27
N VAL A 95 23.28 15.88 -0.39
CA VAL A 95 24.19 14.72 -0.63
C VAL A 95 24.19 14.38 -2.11
N ASP A 96 25.38 14.13 -2.70
CA ASP A 96 25.45 13.59 -4.06
C ASP A 96 25.10 12.08 -4.03
N PRO A 97 24.10 11.63 -4.81
CA PRO A 97 23.64 10.25 -4.76
C PRO A 97 24.64 9.22 -5.29
N ILE A 98 25.70 9.65 -5.99
CA ILE A 98 26.74 8.77 -6.56
C ILE A 98 28.04 8.89 -5.77
N GLU A 99 28.55 10.11 -5.55
CA GLU A 99 29.81 10.33 -4.84
C GLU A 99 29.70 9.92 -3.36
N ASP A 100 28.57 10.22 -2.72
CA ASP A 100 28.29 9.91 -1.32
C ASP A 100 27.29 8.76 -1.13
N MET A 101 27.33 7.74 -1.99
CA MET A 101 26.35 6.65 -2.04
C MET A 101 26.11 6.00 -0.65
N ALA A 102 27.15 5.78 0.14
CA ALA A 102 27.00 5.18 1.46
C ALA A 102 26.18 6.06 2.42
N LEU A 103 26.42 7.37 2.43
CA LEU A 103 25.65 8.33 3.21
C LEU A 103 24.20 8.43 2.70
N MET A 104 24.03 8.48 1.38
CA MET A 104 22.71 8.48 0.74
C MET A 104 21.90 7.25 1.14
N LEU A 105 22.47 6.04 1.08
CA LEU A 105 21.82 4.80 1.48
C LEU A 105 21.51 4.76 2.99
N ALA A 106 22.40 5.29 3.83
CA ALA A 106 22.16 5.41 5.27
C ALA A 106 20.94 6.32 5.55
N LEU A 107 20.88 7.49 4.94
CA LEU A 107 19.78 8.43 5.09
C LEU A 107 18.47 7.84 4.52
N MET A 108 18.52 7.16 3.36
CA MET A 108 17.36 6.46 2.80
C MET A 108 16.87 5.31 3.70
N SER A 109 17.76 4.61 4.39
CA SER A 109 17.38 3.59 5.39
C SER A 109 16.60 4.22 6.55
N VAL A 110 17.00 5.43 6.98
CA VAL A 110 16.24 6.20 7.98
C VAL A 110 14.87 6.61 7.42
N VAL A 111 14.79 7.08 6.17
CA VAL A 111 13.50 7.41 5.52
C VAL A 111 12.57 6.20 5.53
N LEU A 112 13.04 5.01 5.11
CA LEU A 112 12.24 3.79 5.05
C LEU A 112 11.76 3.36 6.44
N LEU A 113 12.66 3.35 7.43
CA LEU A 113 12.32 2.97 8.80
C LEU A 113 11.31 3.95 9.42
N VAL A 114 11.56 5.25 9.31
CA VAL A 114 10.67 6.28 9.88
C VAL A 114 9.32 6.32 9.15
N SER A 115 9.29 6.07 7.83
CA SER A 115 8.05 5.89 7.07
C SER A 115 7.24 4.69 7.57
N SER A 116 7.90 3.60 7.98
CA SER A 116 7.24 2.45 8.62
C SER A 116 6.53 2.83 9.93
N PHE A 117 7.18 3.63 10.78
CA PHE A 117 6.57 4.18 12.02
C PHE A 117 5.42 5.13 11.70
N ASN A 118 5.60 6.03 10.72
CA ASN A 118 4.57 6.98 10.31
C ASN A 118 3.31 6.28 9.83
N ASP A 119 3.43 5.32 8.91
CA ASP A 119 2.30 4.57 8.38
C ASP A 119 1.58 3.75 9.48
N THR A 120 2.35 3.10 10.36
CA THR A 120 1.81 2.35 11.49
C THR A 120 1.02 3.25 12.45
N ALA A 121 1.52 4.46 12.71
CA ALA A 121 0.83 5.44 13.55
C ALA A 121 -0.44 6.02 12.89
N ILE A 122 -0.43 6.23 11.55
CA ILE A 122 -1.64 6.61 10.79
C ILE A 122 -2.72 5.53 10.94
N ASN A 123 -2.32 4.27 10.80
CA ASN A 123 -3.24 3.13 10.89
C ASN A 123 -3.84 2.99 12.31
N GLY A 124 -3.02 3.12 13.35
CA GLY A 124 -3.50 3.13 14.74
C GLY A 124 -4.45 4.30 15.04
N LEU A 125 -4.12 5.49 14.53
CA LEU A 125 -5.01 6.66 14.65
C LEU A 125 -6.31 6.46 13.88
N ALA A 126 -6.28 5.88 12.69
CA ALA A 126 -7.45 5.62 11.87
C ALA A 126 -8.44 4.66 12.57
N VAL A 127 -7.95 3.58 13.16
CA VAL A 127 -8.78 2.64 13.97
C VAL A 127 -9.45 3.37 15.15
N ARG A 128 -8.75 4.30 15.81
CA ARG A 128 -9.32 5.10 16.92
C ARG A 128 -10.30 6.18 16.49
N LEU A 129 -10.08 6.78 15.32
CA LEU A 129 -10.90 7.90 14.84
C LEU A 129 -12.21 7.44 14.22
N MET A 130 -12.24 6.26 13.61
CA MET A 130 -13.33 5.83 12.76
C MET A 130 -14.23 4.81 13.48
N PRO A 131 -15.55 5.07 13.50
CA PRO A 131 -16.48 4.05 13.98
C PRO A 131 -16.58 2.91 12.96
N PRO A 132 -16.95 1.68 13.39
CA PRO A 132 -16.98 0.49 12.54
C PRO A 132 -17.81 0.62 11.26
N GLU A 133 -18.86 1.45 11.29
CA GLU A 133 -19.74 1.71 10.15
C GLU A 133 -19.02 2.52 9.05
N GLU A 134 -17.97 3.25 9.39
CA GLU A 134 -17.22 4.12 8.49
C GLU A 134 -15.88 3.48 8.03
N HIS A 135 -15.50 2.31 8.53
CA HIS A 135 -14.22 1.65 8.18
C HIS A 135 -14.04 1.50 6.66
N GLY A 136 -15.11 1.13 5.93
CA GLY A 136 -15.04 1.02 4.47
C GLY A 136 -14.66 2.33 3.79
N VAL A 137 -15.36 3.42 4.14
CA VAL A 137 -15.09 4.75 3.54
C VAL A 137 -13.72 5.26 3.95
N ALA A 138 -13.31 5.08 5.21
CA ALA A 138 -12.00 5.49 5.70
C ALA A 138 -10.87 4.79 4.93
N ASN A 139 -10.97 3.48 4.77
CA ASN A 139 -9.98 2.70 4.02
C ASN A 139 -10.01 3.01 2.53
N GLY A 140 -11.17 3.30 1.94
CA GLY A 140 -11.25 3.82 0.58
C GLY A 140 -10.48 5.11 0.39
N VAL A 141 -10.57 6.04 1.34
CA VAL A 141 -9.79 7.29 1.35
C VAL A 141 -8.30 6.99 1.55
N GLN A 142 -7.91 6.12 2.50
CA GLN A 142 -6.51 5.77 2.73
C GLN A 142 -5.88 5.15 1.48
N VAL A 143 -6.53 4.18 0.84
CA VAL A 143 -6.02 3.53 -0.38
C VAL A 143 -5.91 4.52 -1.54
N ALA A 144 -6.90 5.40 -1.70
CA ALA A 144 -6.88 6.42 -2.74
C ALA A 144 -5.73 7.42 -2.55
N THR A 145 -5.57 7.95 -1.34
CA THR A 145 -4.52 8.92 -1.04
C THR A 145 -3.14 8.27 -0.98
N GLY A 146 -3.02 7.01 -0.54
CA GLY A 146 -1.79 6.22 -0.65
C GLY A 146 -1.38 6.01 -2.12
N SER A 147 -2.34 5.74 -3.02
CA SER A 147 -2.05 5.66 -4.47
C SER A 147 -1.56 7.00 -5.04
N LEU A 148 -2.12 8.13 -4.60
CA LEU A 148 -1.60 9.45 -4.95
C LEU A 148 -0.20 9.69 -4.38
N SER A 149 0.06 9.26 -3.15
CA SER A 149 1.39 9.28 -2.51
C SER A 149 2.44 8.54 -3.36
N ILE A 150 2.08 7.38 -3.91
CA ILE A 150 2.95 6.62 -4.82
C ILE A 150 3.23 7.42 -6.10
N ILE A 151 2.23 8.05 -6.70
CA ILE A 151 2.42 8.90 -7.90
C ILE A 151 3.38 10.05 -7.60
N ILE A 152 3.22 10.73 -6.46
CA ILE A 152 4.07 11.86 -6.04
C ILE A 152 5.51 11.40 -5.83
N GLY A 153 5.72 10.32 -5.06
CA GLY A 153 7.06 9.83 -4.69
C GLY A 153 7.80 9.12 -5.83
N SER A 154 7.10 8.61 -6.86
CA SER A 154 7.72 7.94 -8.00
C SER A 154 7.75 8.83 -9.24
N GLY A 155 6.73 8.78 -10.07
CA GLY A 155 6.68 9.50 -11.34
C GLY A 155 6.77 11.02 -11.18
N GLY A 156 6.09 11.58 -10.18
CA GLY A 156 6.16 13.01 -9.86
C GLY A 156 7.56 13.44 -9.46
N ALA A 157 8.23 12.66 -8.62
CA ALA A 157 9.61 12.93 -8.21
C ALA A 157 10.59 12.84 -9.41
N LEU A 158 10.45 11.83 -10.27
CA LEU A 158 11.29 11.68 -11.46
C LEU A 158 11.09 12.83 -12.47
N LEU A 159 9.84 13.22 -12.70
CA LEU A 159 9.51 14.35 -13.55
C LEU A 159 10.11 15.65 -13.02
N LEU A 160 9.97 15.90 -11.71
CA LEU A 160 10.54 17.07 -11.08
C LEU A 160 12.07 17.06 -11.13
N TYR A 161 12.67 15.87 -10.87
CA TYR A 161 14.11 15.68 -10.98
C TYR A 161 14.64 16.03 -12.38
N SER A 162 13.94 15.65 -13.45
CA SER A 162 14.35 15.95 -14.83
C SER A 162 14.35 17.45 -15.14
N TRP A 163 13.55 18.26 -14.40
CA TRP A 163 13.47 19.71 -14.63
C TRP A 163 14.41 20.51 -13.74
N VAL A 164 14.51 20.15 -12.46
CA VAL A 164 15.19 20.98 -11.45
C VAL A 164 16.33 20.27 -10.73
N GLY A 165 16.57 18.99 -11.01
CA GLY A 165 17.64 18.19 -10.42
C GLY A 165 17.33 17.65 -9.02
N TRP A 166 18.35 17.04 -8.39
CA TRP A 166 18.25 16.25 -7.15
C TRP A 166 17.77 17.06 -5.94
N GLY A 167 18.52 18.10 -5.54
CA GLY A 167 18.25 18.87 -4.33
C GLY A 167 16.85 19.48 -4.30
N PRO A 168 16.46 20.29 -5.32
CA PRO A 168 15.11 20.87 -5.36
C PRO A 168 13.98 19.84 -5.36
N THR A 169 14.18 18.66 -5.95
CA THR A 169 13.19 17.57 -5.92
C THR A 169 12.96 17.08 -4.49
N LEU A 170 14.02 16.85 -3.72
CA LEU A 170 13.91 16.40 -2.35
C LEU A 170 13.32 17.48 -1.42
N ILE A 171 13.64 18.75 -1.67
CA ILE A 171 13.02 19.89 -0.96
C ILE A 171 11.52 19.94 -1.25
N ALA A 172 11.11 19.73 -2.50
CA ALA A 172 9.70 19.68 -2.86
C ALA A 172 8.98 18.50 -2.21
N LEU A 173 9.59 17.30 -2.19
CA LEU A 173 9.04 16.14 -1.47
C LEU A 173 8.91 16.42 0.04
N ALA A 174 9.92 17.06 0.66
CA ALA A 174 9.86 17.47 2.05
C ALA A 174 8.72 18.46 2.31
N ALA A 175 8.49 19.40 1.39
CA ALA A 175 7.41 20.39 1.50
C ALA A 175 6.01 19.75 1.49
N VAL A 176 5.81 18.60 0.83
CA VAL A 176 4.51 17.89 0.84
C VAL A 176 4.12 17.47 2.25
N PHE A 177 5.07 17.18 3.15
CA PHE A 177 4.81 16.83 4.55
C PHE A 177 4.29 18.00 5.39
N LEU A 178 4.46 19.25 4.94
CA LEU A 178 3.98 20.42 5.68
C LEU A 178 2.44 20.46 5.77
N ALA A 179 1.74 19.94 4.75
CA ALA A 179 0.28 19.91 4.73
C ALA A 179 -0.29 19.00 5.85
N PRO A 180 0.05 17.69 5.94
CA PRO A 180 -0.43 16.86 7.03
C PRO A 180 0.13 17.29 8.39
N LEU A 181 1.35 17.83 8.45
CA LEU A 181 1.91 18.36 9.69
C LEU A 181 1.06 19.52 10.23
N SER A 182 0.59 20.43 9.37
CA SER A 182 -0.32 21.51 9.76
C SER A 182 -1.65 20.98 10.32
N VAL A 183 -2.19 19.91 9.73
CA VAL A 183 -3.39 19.22 10.25
C VAL A 183 -3.13 18.64 11.64
N LEU A 184 -1.96 18.07 11.88
CA LEU A 184 -1.58 17.50 13.17
C LEU A 184 -1.46 18.57 14.26
N LEU A 185 -1.05 19.79 13.94
CA LEU A 185 -0.98 20.89 14.92
C LEU A 185 -2.35 21.26 15.49
N VAL A 186 -3.40 21.15 14.68
CA VAL A 186 -4.79 21.49 15.06
C VAL A 186 -5.54 20.24 15.58
N LEU A 187 -5.10 19.04 15.21
CA LEU A 187 -5.75 17.79 15.60
C LEU A 187 -5.73 17.60 17.11
N ARG A 188 -6.89 17.39 17.70
CA ARG A 188 -7.02 16.86 19.06
C ARG A 188 -7.35 15.39 18.97
N GLU A 189 -6.38 14.54 19.34
CA GLU A 189 -6.58 13.09 19.36
C GLU A 189 -7.65 12.74 20.42
N PRO A 190 -8.68 11.94 20.07
CA PRO A 190 -9.66 11.49 21.04
C PRO A 190 -8.99 10.64 22.11
N ALA A 191 -9.47 10.75 23.35
CA ALA A 191 -9.12 9.80 24.40
C ALA A 191 -9.61 8.41 23.96
N GLY A 192 -8.71 7.46 23.87
CA GLY A 192 -8.99 6.06 23.59
C GLY A 192 -8.78 5.20 24.83
N PRO A 193 -9.16 3.90 24.78
CA PRO A 193 -8.79 2.97 25.82
C PRO A 193 -7.28 2.94 26.02
N PRO A 194 -6.79 2.60 27.22
CA PRO A 194 -5.36 2.43 27.45
C PRO A 194 -4.80 1.39 26.50
N THR A 195 -3.70 1.73 25.83
CA THR A 195 -2.99 0.77 24.98
C THR A 195 -2.20 -0.21 25.84
N VAL A 196 -1.97 -1.40 25.28
CA VAL A 196 -1.09 -2.42 25.87
C VAL A 196 0.32 -1.88 26.10
N ARG A 197 0.96 -2.28 27.20
CA ARG A 197 2.32 -1.81 27.57
C ARG A 197 3.25 -2.97 27.91
N GLY A 198 4.54 -2.75 27.73
CA GLY A 198 5.58 -3.73 28.07
C GLY A 198 5.41 -5.03 27.27
N LEU A 199 5.57 -6.16 27.91
CA LEU A 199 5.42 -7.48 27.26
C LEU A 199 4.04 -7.72 26.65
N ALA A 200 2.98 -7.10 27.21
CA ALA A 200 1.64 -7.22 26.64
C ALA A 200 1.52 -6.64 25.24
N ALA A 201 2.30 -5.62 24.89
CA ALA A 201 2.34 -5.06 23.52
C ALA A 201 2.91 -6.09 22.53
N TRP A 202 3.92 -6.84 22.92
CA TRP A 202 4.51 -7.88 22.06
C TRP A 202 3.66 -9.15 22.00
N THR A 203 3.02 -9.51 23.13
CA THR A 203 2.07 -10.64 23.15
C THR A 203 0.80 -10.35 22.39
N SER A 204 0.44 -9.07 22.13
CA SER A 204 -0.71 -8.70 21.30
C SER A 204 -0.58 -9.22 19.87
N LEU A 205 0.64 -9.31 19.31
CA LEU A 205 0.89 -9.98 18.03
C LEU A 205 0.42 -11.44 18.05
N TRP A 206 0.79 -12.19 19.10
CA TRP A 206 0.39 -13.57 19.23
C TRP A 206 -1.11 -13.71 19.55
N GLN A 207 -1.64 -12.83 20.39
CA GLN A 207 -3.06 -12.79 20.72
C GLN A 207 -3.91 -12.51 19.48
N PHE A 208 -3.45 -11.64 18.56
CA PHE A 208 -4.14 -11.39 17.30
C PHE A 208 -4.36 -12.67 16.48
N PHE A 209 -3.35 -13.53 16.37
CA PHE A 209 -3.48 -14.81 15.66
C PHE A 209 -4.39 -15.81 16.38
N ARG A 210 -4.57 -15.66 17.71
CA ARG A 210 -5.50 -16.47 18.50
C ARG A 210 -6.94 -15.95 18.48
N GLN A 211 -7.15 -14.72 18.02
CA GLN A 211 -8.52 -14.21 17.84
C GLN A 211 -9.27 -15.06 16.82
N PRO A 212 -10.58 -15.26 17.00
CA PRO A 212 -11.39 -16.03 16.06
C PRO A 212 -11.22 -15.51 14.63
N ARG A 213 -10.66 -16.37 13.75
CA ARG A 213 -10.55 -16.13 12.32
C ARG A 213 -9.51 -15.10 11.87
N SER A 214 -8.86 -14.32 12.75
CA SER A 214 -7.83 -13.34 12.39
C SER A 214 -6.57 -14.00 11.83
N GLY A 215 -6.11 -15.09 12.46
CA GLY A 215 -4.98 -15.89 11.96
C GLY A 215 -5.26 -16.46 10.56
N LEU A 216 -6.46 -17.04 10.35
CA LEU A 216 -6.85 -17.57 9.04
C LEU A 216 -6.96 -16.45 7.97
N PHE A 217 -7.49 -15.29 8.35
CA PHE A 217 -7.56 -14.13 7.46
C PHE A 217 -6.16 -13.70 7.01
N THR A 218 -5.25 -13.51 7.96
CA THR A 218 -3.91 -12.99 7.70
C THR A 218 -3.01 -13.99 6.97
N LEU A 219 -3.02 -15.27 7.38
CA LEU A 219 -2.06 -16.26 6.86
C LEU A 219 -2.55 -16.99 5.61
N LEU A 220 -3.85 -16.97 5.33
CA LEU A 220 -4.40 -17.69 4.19
C LEU A 220 -5.24 -16.79 3.28
N VAL A 221 -6.24 -16.08 3.84
CA VAL A 221 -7.19 -15.32 3.00
C VAL A 221 -6.48 -14.17 2.30
N VAL A 222 -5.74 -13.33 3.02
CA VAL A 222 -5.00 -12.20 2.43
C VAL A 222 -3.99 -12.66 1.39
N PRO A 223 -3.06 -13.61 1.68
CA PRO A 223 -2.12 -14.10 0.68
C PRO A 223 -2.77 -14.60 -0.59
N VAL A 224 -3.68 -15.56 -0.48
CA VAL A 224 -4.25 -16.22 -1.67
C VAL A 224 -5.15 -15.27 -2.47
N PHE A 225 -5.84 -14.34 -1.79
CA PHE A 225 -6.73 -13.36 -2.44
C PHE A 225 -5.99 -12.34 -3.32
N VAL A 226 -4.75 -11.98 -2.95
CA VAL A 226 -3.98 -10.96 -3.68
C VAL A 226 -2.86 -11.56 -4.56
N LEU A 227 -2.44 -12.80 -4.30
CA LEU A 227 -1.31 -13.43 -4.99
C LEU A 227 -1.54 -13.51 -6.50
N GLY A 228 -2.78 -13.83 -6.92
CA GLY A 228 -3.15 -13.88 -8.33
C GLY A 228 -3.02 -12.54 -9.04
N ASP A 229 -3.47 -11.44 -8.39
CA ASP A 229 -3.38 -10.11 -8.96
C ASP A 229 -1.91 -9.68 -9.16
N TRP A 230 -1.03 -9.97 -8.20
CA TRP A 230 0.39 -9.62 -8.30
C TRP A 230 1.16 -10.52 -9.27
N ALA A 231 0.84 -11.80 -9.34
CA ALA A 231 1.40 -12.70 -10.35
C ALA A 231 1.03 -12.26 -11.77
N ALA A 232 -0.18 -11.75 -11.96
CA ALA A 232 -0.63 -11.18 -13.22
C ALA A 232 -0.05 -9.78 -13.51
N TYR A 233 0.27 -9.00 -12.47
CA TYR A 233 0.88 -7.66 -12.61
C TYR A 233 2.34 -7.73 -13.05
N ALA A 234 3.11 -8.67 -12.51
CA ALA A 234 4.55 -8.78 -12.75
C ALA A 234 4.95 -8.78 -14.25
N PRO A 235 4.29 -9.58 -15.15
CA PRO A 235 4.67 -9.62 -16.55
C PRO A 235 4.05 -8.51 -17.41
N GLN A 236 3.19 -7.63 -16.89
CA GLN A 236 2.46 -6.66 -17.72
C GLN A 236 3.38 -5.75 -18.54
N THR A 237 4.43 -5.21 -17.94
CA THR A 237 5.39 -4.35 -18.65
C THR A 237 6.06 -5.10 -19.78
N ALA A 238 6.50 -6.34 -19.56
CA ALA A 238 7.11 -7.18 -20.60
C ALA A 238 6.12 -7.47 -21.74
N ILE A 239 4.87 -7.81 -21.42
CA ILE A 239 3.80 -8.00 -22.40
C ILE A 239 3.65 -6.75 -23.30
N LEU A 240 3.63 -5.57 -22.70
CA LEU A 240 3.43 -4.32 -23.45
C LEU A 240 4.62 -3.99 -24.34
N ILE A 241 5.85 -4.23 -23.88
CA ILE A 241 7.08 -4.06 -24.68
C ILE A 241 7.05 -5.00 -25.88
N ASP A 242 6.71 -6.29 -25.68
CA ASP A 242 6.58 -7.29 -26.75
C ASP A 242 5.50 -6.91 -27.77
N ARG A 243 4.51 -6.11 -27.38
CA ARG A 243 3.46 -5.56 -28.27
C ARG A 243 3.86 -4.23 -28.92
N GLY A 244 5.12 -3.80 -28.78
CA GLY A 244 5.66 -2.60 -29.43
C GLY A 244 5.25 -1.29 -28.74
N TRP A 245 4.85 -1.31 -27.47
CA TRP A 245 4.58 -0.09 -26.74
C TRP A 245 5.90 0.60 -26.35
N SER A 246 5.99 1.90 -26.58
CA SER A 246 7.12 2.70 -26.06
C SER A 246 7.07 2.81 -24.54
N VAL A 247 8.23 3.01 -23.92
CA VAL A 247 8.36 3.20 -22.46
C VAL A 247 7.47 4.36 -21.97
N ASP A 248 7.42 5.46 -22.74
CA ASP A 248 6.57 6.62 -22.42
C ASP A 248 5.09 6.27 -22.39
N LYS A 249 4.63 5.48 -23.37
CA LYS A 249 3.24 5.02 -23.46
C LYS A 249 2.89 4.10 -22.29
N ILE A 250 3.80 3.20 -21.91
CA ILE A 250 3.66 2.34 -20.74
C ILE A 250 3.59 3.20 -19.48
N GLY A 251 4.50 4.16 -19.34
CA GLY A 251 4.54 5.11 -18.23
C GLY A 251 3.21 5.86 -18.08
N LEU A 252 2.69 6.40 -19.18
CA LEU A 252 1.43 7.13 -19.18
C LEU A 252 0.24 6.23 -18.82
N VAL A 253 0.10 5.08 -19.48
CA VAL A 253 -1.10 4.24 -19.31
C VAL A 253 -1.05 3.45 -18.01
N GLN A 254 0.04 2.75 -17.72
CA GLN A 254 0.12 1.84 -16.57
C GLN A 254 0.32 2.61 -15.25
N TYR A 255 1.20 3.60 -15.22
CA TYR A 255 1.55 4.29 -13.98
C TYR A 255 0.76 5.57 -13.74
N THR A 256 0.14 6.18 -14.76
CA THR A 256 -0.67 7.38 -14.57
C THR A 256 -2.16 7.09 -14.70
N VAL A 257 -2.62 6.63 -15.86
CA VAL A 257 -4.06 6.44 -16.11
C VAL A 257 -4.62 5.30 -15.26
N ALA A 258 -3.97 4.14 -15.24
CA ALA A 258 -4.43 3.00 -14.47
C ALA A 258 -4.35 3.27 -12.95
N THR A 259 -3.31 3.95 -12.46
CA THR A 259 -3.23 4.33 -11.04
C THR A 259 -4.30 5.38 -10.67
N SER A 260 -4.62 6.31 -11.57
CA SER A 260 -5.74 7.25 -11.36
C SER A 260 -7.09 6.52 -11.28
N ALA A 261 -7.30 5.49 -12.11
CA ALA A 261 -8.47 4.63 -12.02
C ALA A 261 -8.52 3.85 -10.69
N GLN A 262 -7.37 3.40 -10.18
CA GLN A 262 -7.26 2.78 -8.86
C GLN A 262 -7.71 3.73 -7.75
N VAL A 263 -7.33 5.01 -7.80
CA VAL A 263 -7.77 6.05 -6.85
C VAL A 263 -9.29 6.15 -6.84
N VAL A 264 -9.90 6.30 -8.01
CA VAL A 264 -11.37 6.42 -8.15
C VAL A 264 -12.06 5.15 -7.66
N ALA A 265 -11.53 3.98 -8.04
CA ALA A 265 -12.08 2.69 -7.65
C ALA A 265 -11.98 2.44 -6.13
N ALA A 266 -10.90 2.87 -5.47
CA ALA A 266 -10.75 2.75 -4.03
C ALA A 266 -11.79 3.59 -3.28
N LEU A 267 -12.05 4.83 -3.70
CA LEU A 267 -13.10 5.68 -3.13
C LEU A 267 -14.49 5.07 -3.33
N ALA A 268 -14.79 4.62 -4.54
CA ALA A 268 -16.05 3.96 -4.85
C ALA A 268 -16.23 2.66 -4.05
N ALA A 269 -15.16 1.85 -3.92
CA ALA A 269 -15.13 0.63 -3.15
C ALA A 269 -15.40 0.89 -1.67
N GLY A 270 -14.78 1.90 -1.07
CA GLY A 270 -15.02 2.28 0.31
C GLY A 270 -16.47 2.59 0.61
N TRP A 271 -17.12 3.35 -0.27
CA TRP A 271 -18.56 3.62 -0.19
C TRP A 271 -19.38 2.35 -0.40
N LEU A 272 -19.04 1.55 -1.41
CA LEU A 272 -19.81 0.36 -1.79
C LEU A 272 -19.72 -0.75 -0.73
N VAL A 273 -18.54 -1.02 -0.17
CA VAL A 273 -18.33 -1.97 0.95
C VAL A 273 -19.23 -1.63 2.13
N THR A 274 -19.40 -0.34 2.42
CA THR A 274 -20.25 0.14 3.50
C THR A 274 -21.74 -0.09 3.20
N ARG A 275 -22.17 0.06 1.94
CA ARG A 275 -23.58 -0.05 1.50
C ARG A 275 -24.04 -1.49 1.32
N VAL A 276 -23.27 -2.31 0.59
CA VAL A 276 -23.68 -3.67 0.21
C VAL A 276 -23.17 -4.74 1.18
N GLY A 277 -22.25 -4.38 2.07
CA GLY A 277 -21.61 -5.28 3.03
C GLY A 277 -20.38 -6.01 2.47
N ARG A 278 -19.51 -6.47 3.40
CA ARG A 278 -18.19 -7.05 3.10
C ARG A 278 -18.28 -8.29 2.20
N HIS A 279 -19.28 -9.15 2.42
CA HIS A 279 -19.40 -10.42 1.68
C HIS A 279 -19.83 -10.22 0.21
N ARG A 280 -20.87 -9.39 -0.02
CA ARG A 280 -21.36 -9.14 -1.38
C ARG A 280 -20.34 -8.37 -2.22
N PHE A 281 -19.70 -7.37 -1.62
CA PHE A 281 -18.64 -6.60 -2.28
C PHE A 281 -17.47 -7.49 -2.69
N LEU A 282 -17.05 -8.39 -1.81
CA LEU A 282 -15.97 -9.35 -2.09
C LEU A 282 -16.26 -10.20 -3.33
N LEU A 283 -17.51 -10.68 -3.48
CA LEU A 283 -17.90 -11.45 -4.65
C LEU A 283 -17.69 -10.66 -5.95
N TRP A 284 -18.12 -9.40 -5.97
CA TRP A 284 -17.99 -8.56 -7.16
C TRP A 284 -16.52 -8.21 -7.46
N ALA A 285 -15.78 -7.79 -6.45
CA ALA A 285 -14.36 -7.44 -6.60
C ALA A 285 -13.51 -8.66 -6.98
N GLY A 286 -13.78 -9.82 -6.39
CA GLY A 286 -13.09 -11.07 -6.71
C GLY A 286 -13.40 -11.54 -8.14
N ALA A 287 -14.68 -11.56 -8.55
CA ALA A 287 -15.07 -11.93 -9.90
C ALA A 287 -14.47 -10.96 -10.95
N ALA A 288 -14.52 -9.66 -10.69
CA ALA A 288 -13.90 -8.66 -11.56
C ALA A 288 -12.38 -8.84 -11.67
N GLY A 289 -11.71 -9.24 -10.59
CA GLY A 289 -10.28 -9.56 -10.61
C GLY A 289 -9.93 -10.75 -11.50
N VAL A 290 -10.70 -11.83 -11.38
CA VAL A 290 -10.56 -13.01 -12.27
C VAL A 290 -10.79 -12.61 -13.72
N VAL A 291 -11.84 -11.84 -14.02
CA VAL A 291 -12.12 -11.34 -15.38
C VAL A 291 -10.97 -10.48 -15.90
N GLY A 292 -10.46 -9.53 -15.09
CA GLY A 292 -9.34 -8.69 -15.47
C GLY A 292 -8.07 -9.51 -15.81
N THR A 293 -7.77 -10.54 -15.01
CA THR A 293 -6.64 -11.44 -15.27
C THR A 293 -6.86 -12.28 -16.55
N VAL A 294 -8.07 -12.78 -16.79
CA VAL A 294 -8.39 -13.49 -18.03
C VAL A 294 -8.24 -12.59 -19.26
N LEU A 295 -8.64 -11.32 -19.17
CA LEU A 295 -8.49 -10.35 -20.26
C LEU A 295 -7.03 -9.99 -20.59
N LEU A 296 -6.06 -10.34 -19.75
CA LEU A 296 -4.63 -10.21 -20.07
C LEU A 296 -4.18 -11.24 -21.13
N PHE A 297 -4.85 -12.40 -21.28
CA PHE A 297 -4.49 -13.38 -22.32
C PHE A 297 -4.63 -12.82 -23.73
N PRO A 298 -5.76 -12.22 -24.16
CA PRO A 298 -5.84 -11.60 -25.48
C PRO A 298 -4.86 -10.43 -25.64
N VAL A 299 -4.55 -9.66 -24.56
CA VAL A 299 -3.50 -8.64 -24.65
C VAL A 299 -2.14 -9.30 -24.92
N ALA A 300 -1.81 -10.36 -24.19
CA ALA A 300 -0.55 -11.11 -24.32
C ALA A 300 -0.42 -11.84 -25.67
N SER A 301 -1.52 -12.38 -26.23
CA SER A 301 -1.54 -13.05 -27.53
C SER A 301 -1.58 -12.08 -28.72
N GLY A 302 -1.85 -10.79 -28.48
CA GLY A 302 -1.98 -9.77 -29.53
C GLY A 302 -3.27 -9.84 -30.32
N LEU A 303 -4.29 -10.57 -29.83
CA LEU A 303 -5.60 -10.65 -30.48
C LEU A 303 -6.31 -9.30 -30.64
N GLY A 304 -5.92 -8.30 -29.82
CA GLY A 304 -6.39 -6.91 -29.94
C GLY A 304 -5.77 -6.13 -31.13
N GLY A 305 -4.83 -6.73 -31.85
CA GLY A 305 -4.11 -6.08 -32.98
C GLY A 305 -3.11 -5.01 -32.57
N SER A 306 -2.23 -4.60 -33.51
CA SER A 306 -1.23 -3.53 -33.31
C SER A 306 -1.80 -2.12 -33.57
N GLY A 307 -3.04 -2.00 -34.02
CA GLY A 307 -3.72 -0.73 -34.33
C GLY A 307 -4.28 -0.02 -33.10
N THR A 308 -4.92 1.12 -33.37
CA THR A 308 -5.55 1.94 -32.32
C THR A 308 -6.53 1.15 -31.45
N GLY A 309 -7.32 0.25 -32.05
CA GLY A 309 -8.27 -0.61 -31.35
C GLY A 309 -7.61 -1.55 -30.34
N GLY A 310 -6.51 -2.21 -30.72
CA GLY A 310 -5.73 -3.07 -29.82
C GLY A 310 -5.10 -2.30 -28.67
N THR A 311 -4.59 -1.10 -28.96
CA THR A 311 -4.06 -0.18 -27.94
C THR A 311 -5.12 0.21 -26.91
N VAL A 312 -6.31 0.61 -27.37
CA VAL A 312 -7.43 1.00 -26.49
C VAL A 312 -7.90 -0.19 -25.65
N PHE A 313 -7.99 -1.38 -26.25
CA PHE A 313 -8.35 -2.61 -25.55
C PHE A 313 -7.33 -2.91 -24.43
N ALA A 314 -6.03 -2.94 -24.74
CA ALA A 314 -4.99 -3.20 -23.75
C ALA A 314 -4.99 -2.17 -22.62
N ALA A 315 -5.10 -0.87 -22.96
CA ALA A 315 -5.23 0.19 -21.96
C ALA A 315 -6.47 0.00 -21.07
N GLY A 316 -7.62 -0.37 -21.64
CA GLY A 316 -8.84 -0.67 -20.90
C GLY A 316 -8.67 -1.84 -19.91
N VAL A 317 -7.96 -2.89 -20.32
CA VAL A 317 -7.65 -4.05 -19.45
C VAL A 317 -6.74 -3.62 -18.29
N LEU A 318 -5.68 -2.83 -18.55
CA LEU A 318 -4.80 -2.34 -17.50
C LEU A 318 -5.53 -1.45 -16.49
N VAL A 319 -6.40 -0.56 -16.98
CA VAL A 319 -7.27 0.29 -16.15
C VAL A 319 -8.20 -0.56 -15.29
N LEU A 320 -8.83 -1.59 -15.87
CA LEU A 320 -9.70 -2.51 -15.13
C LEU A 320 -8.93 -3.25 -14.03
N VAL A 321 -7.77 -3.82 -14.34
CA VAL A 321 -6.93 -4.56 -13.38
C VAL A 321 -6.51 -3.66 -12.22
N ALA A 322 -6.06 -2.44 -12.50
CA ALA A 322 -5.67 -1.48 -11.46
C ALA A 322 -6.86 -1.03 -10.61
N ALA A 323 -8.00 -0.75 -11.22
CA ALA A 323 -9.23 -0.37 -10.52
C ALA A 323 -9.70 -1.48 -9.57
N VAL A 324 -9.71 -2.73 -10.06
CA VAL A 324 -10.09 -3.90 -9.25
C VAL A 324 -9.11 -4.14 -8.12
N TYR A 325 -7.81 -3.97 -8.37
CA TYR A 325 -6.80 -4.07 -7.31
C TYR A 325 -7.04 -3.04 -6.20
N GLY A 326 -7.31 -1.77 -6.54
CA GLY A 326 -7.68 -0.74 -5.56
C GLY A 326 -8.94 -1.11 -4.75
N ALA A 327 -9.93 -1.68 -5.41
CA ALA A 327 -11.15 -2.16 -4.76
C ALA A 327 -10.87 -3.33 -3.79
N LYS A 328 -10.07 -4.32 -4.20
CA LYS A 328 -9.67 -5.46 -3.36
C LYS A 328 -8.82 -5.00 -2.18
N LEU A 329 -7.87 -4.09 -2.39
CA LEU A 329 -7.06 -3.50 -1.34
C LEU A 329 -7.91 -2.78 -0.29
N THR A 330 -8.89 -1.98 -0.74
CA THR A 330 -9.86 -1.32 0.15
C THR A 330 -10.64 -2.33 1.01
N TRP A 331 -11.05 -3.47 0.42
CA TRP A 331 -11.73 -4.52 1.15
C TRP A 331 -10.81 -5.18 2.20
N VAL A 332 -9.59 -5.55 1.83
CA VAL A 332 -8.61 -6.15 2.76
C VAL A 332 -8.32 -5.19 3.92
N SER A 333 -8.08 -3.91 3.64
CA SER A 333 -7.82 -2.88 4.65
C SER A 333 -9.03 -2.69 5.58
N THR A 334 -10.25 -2.71 5.03
CA THR A 334 -11.49 -2.59 5.81
C THR A 334 -11.65 -3.76 6.78
N VAL A 335 -11.44 -4.99 6.32
CA VAL A 335 -11.52 -6.18 7.16
C VAL A 335 -10.40 -6.18 8.21
N SER A 336 -9.19 -5.74 7.85
CA SER A 336 -8.08 -5.60 8.81
C SER A 336 -8.42 -4.62 9.93
N MET A 337 -9.09 -3.50 9.59
CA MET A 337 -9.55 -2.52 10.59
C MET A 337 -10.70 -3.07 11.45
N ASP A 338 -11.61 -3.88 10.87
CA ASP A 338 -12.69 -4.54 11.62
C ASP A 338 -12.16 -5.58 12.64
N LEU A 339 -10.99 -6.18 12.38
CA LEU A 339 -10.34 -7.18 13.22
C LEU A 339 -9.40 -6.57 14.29
N ALA A 340 -9.04 -5.30 14.16
CA ALA A 340 -8.11 -4.65 15.07
C ALA A 340 -8.80 -4.23 16.37
N ARG A 341 -8.26 -4.67 17.51
CA ARG A 341 -8.76 -4.29 18.84
C ARG A 341 -8.36 -2.87 19.21
N PRO A 342 -9.23 -2.15 19.96
CA PRO A 342 -8.94 -0.78 20.39
C PRO A 342 -7.70 -0.64 21.30
N GLU A 343 -7.27 -1.72 21.98
CA GLU A 343 -6.12 -1.75 22.89
C GLU A 343 -4.78 -1.87 22.16
N ALA A 344 -4.76 -2.45 20.95
CA ALA A 344 -3.54 -2.63 20.13
C ALA A 344 -3.80 -2.31 18.65
N PRO A 345 -4.38 -1.15 18.31
CA PRO A 345 -4.91 -0.89 16.98
C PRO A 345 -3.82 -0.76 15.92
N ALA A 346 -2.67 -0.17 16.24
CA ALA A 346 -1.55 -0.05 15.30
C ALA A 346 -0.94 -1.43 15.00
N THR A 347 -0.73 -2.25 16.02
CA THR A 347 -0.21 -3.61 15.87
C THR A 347 -1.13 -4.48 15.04
N GLU A 348 -2.40 -4.58 15.42
CA GLU A 348 -3.33 -5.57 14.86
C GLU A 348 -3.80 -5.20 13.46
N TYR A 349 -3.94 -3.93 13.14
CA TYR A 349 -4.18 -3.49 11.76
C TYR A 349 -2.97 -3.75 10.85
N THR A 350 -1.77 -3.50 11.37
CA THR A 350 -0.55 -3.56 10.55
C THR A 350 -0.14 -5.01 10.21
N VAL A 351 -0.51 -6.00 11.04
CA VAL A 351 -0.15 -7.41 10.79
C VAL A 351 -0.67 -7.93 9.44
N PRO A 352 -1.97 -7.84 9.09
CA PRO A 352 -2.47 -8.23 7.77
C PRO A 352 -1.88 -7.37 6.64
N MET A 353 -1.64 -6.07 6.89
CA MET A 353 -1.06 -5.18 5.88
C MET A 353 0.41 -5.52 5.59
N SER A 354 1.18 -5.94 6.59
CA SER A 354 2.55 -6.45 6.41
C SER A 354 2.57 -7.75 5.60
N MET A 355 1.62 -8.65 5.86
CA MET A 355 1.46 -9.86 5.07
C MET A 355 1.14 -9.55 3.61
N LEU A 356 0.25 -8.60 3.36
CA LEU A 356 -0.07 -8.12 2.00
C LEU A 356 1.17 -7.56 1.29
N GLY A 357 1.97 -6.74 1.96
CA GLY A 357 3.22 -6.20 1.43
C GLY A 357 4.25 -7.30 1.10
N LEU A 358 4.41 -8.28 2.00
CA LEU A 358 5.29 -9.43 1.77
C LEU A 358 4.84 -10.26 0.55
N MET A 359 3.55 -10.54 0.44
CA MET A 359 3.01 -11.28 -0.70
C MET A 359 3.19 -10.52 -2.02
N ARG A 360 3.11 -9.20 -1.99
CA ARG A 360 3.41 -8.36 -3.15
C ARG A 360 4.83 -8.59 -3.66
N VAL A 361 5.83 -8.54 -2.76
CA VAL A 361 7.23 -8.74 -3.12
C VAL A 361 7.45 -10.15 -3.65
N LEU A 362 6.96 -11.17 -2.95
CA LEU A 362 7.10 -12.56 -3.34
C LEU A 362 6.43 -12.85 -4.69
N ALA A 363 5.19 -12.40 -4.88
CA ALA A 363 4.46 -12.66 -6.13
C ALA A 363 5.08 -11.95 -7.33
N ASN A 364 5.63 -10.73 -7.15
CA ASN A 364 6.31 -10.02 -8.21
C ASN A 364 7.60 -10.75 -8.62
N SER A 365 8.42 -11.14 -7.65
CA SER A 365 9.68 -11.86 -7.90
C SER A 365 9.45 -13.24 -8.49
N LEU A 366 8.54 -14.04 -7.89
CA LEU A 366 8.22 -15.37 -8.37
C LEU A 366 7.47 -15.35 -9.71
N GLY A 367 6.61 -14.35 -9.94
CA GLY A 367 5.91 -14.16 -11.20
C GLY A 367 6.86 -13.99 -12.37
N LEU A 368 7.84 -13.08 -12.23
CA LEU A 368 8.86 -12.85 -13.25
C LEU A 368 9.75 -14.10 -13.49
N ALA A 369 10.22 -14.74 -12.40
CA ALA A 369 11.01 -15.97 -12.50
C ALA A 369 10.21 -17.10 -13.19
N SER A 370 8.92 -17.23 -12.88
CA SER A 370 8.05 -18.23 -13.48
C SER A 370 7.79 -17.98 -14.97
N VAL A 371 7.75 -16.74 -15.43
CA VAL A 371 7.66 -16.42 -16.87
C VAL A 371 8.89 -16.94 -17.63
N ALA A 372 10.08 -16.75 -17.04
CA ALA A 372 11.31 -17.25 -17.65
C ALA A 372 11.39 -18.78 -17.71
N LEU A 373 10.82 -19.48 -16.71
CA LEU A 373 10.90 -20.96 -16.58
C LEU A 373 9.77 -21.68 -17.34
N ALA A 374 8.54 -21.19 -17.23
CA ALA A 374 7.34 -21.90 -17.70
C ALA A 374 6.56 -21.17 -18.79
N GLY A 375 6.95 -19.94 -19.09
CA GLY A 375 6.30 -19.10 -20.09
C GLY A 375 5.09 -18.31 -19.56
N LEU A 376 4.77 -17.25 -20.27
CA LEU A 376 3.72 -16.30 -19.91
C LEU A 376 2.30 -16.91 -19.79
N PRO A 377 1.83 -17.77 -20.72
CA PRO A 377 0.49 -18.35 -20.61
C PRO A 377 0.31 -19.18 -19.33
N TRP A 378 1.34 -19.89 -18.89
CA TRP A 378 1.29 -20.67 -17.66
C TRP A 378 1.15 -19.77 -16.43
N VAL A 379 1.92 -18.66 -16.37
CA VAL A 379 1.87 -17.71 -15.26
C VAL A 379 0.49 -17.02 -15.18
N LEU A 380 -0.07 -16.61 -16.32
CA LEU A 380 -1.43 -16.05 -16.36
C LEU A 380 -2.50 -17.08 -15.96
N GLY A 381 -2.36 -18.34 -16.40
CA GLY A 381 -3.23 -19.44 -15.99
C GLY A 381 -3.19 -19.69 -14.49
N LEU A 382 -1.99 -19.71 -13.91
CA LEU A 382 -1.79 -19.81 -12.46
C LEU A 382 -2.41 -18.62 -11.71
N ALA A 383 -2.22 -17.39 -12.24
CA ALA A 383 -2.80 -16.19 -11.66
C ALA A 383 -4.35 -16.24 -11.64
N VAL A 384 -4.97 -16.73 -12.71
CA VAL A 384 -6.42 -16.96 -12.76
C VAL A 384 -6.86 -18.00 -11.72
N ALA A 385 -6.16 -19.14 -11.65
CA ALA A 385 -6.47 -20.20 -10.68
C ALA A 385 -6.37 -19.67 -9.22
N LEU A 386 -5.30 -18.95 -8.91
CA LEU A 386 -5.11 -18.31 -7.59
C LEU A 386 -6.20 -17.26 -7.33
N GLY A 387 -6.59 -16.47 -8.32
CA GLY A 387 -7.67 -15.50 -8.20
C GLY A 387 -9.02 -16.15 -7.88
N VAL A 388 -9.34 -17.26 -8.52
CA VAL A 388 -10.58 -18.06 -8.28
C VAL A 388 -10.52 -18.67 -6.87
N ILE A 389 -9.43 -19.37 -6.52
CA ILE A 389 -9.25 -20.02 -5.22
C ILE A 389 -9.28 -18.98 -4.10
N GLY A 390 -8.57 -17.85 -4.28
CA GLY A 390 -8.53 -16.77 -3.30
C GLY A 390 -9.90 -16.12 -3.08
N THR A 391 -10.65 -15.87 -4.16
CA THR A 391 -12.01 -15.35 -4.06
C THR A 391 -12.95 -16.35 -3.38
N ALA A 392 -12.91 -17.62 -3.74
CA ALA A 392 -13.71 -18.66 -3.11
C ALA A 392 -13.37 -18.84 -1.62
N GLY A 393 -12.08 -18.85 -1.28
CA GLY A 393 -11.61 -18.95 0.10
C GLY A 393 -12.04 -17.75 0.96
N ALA A 394 -11.89 -16.51 0.42
CA ALA A 394 -12.34 -15.30 1.08
C ALA A 394 -13.87 -15.27 1.26
N MET A 395 -14.63 -15.74 0.26
CA MET A 395 -16.08 -15.89 0.36
C MET A 395 -16.49 -16.91 1.43
N ALA A 396 -15.83 -18.07 1.47
CA ALA A 396 -16.09 -19.08 2.50
C ALA A 396 -15.78 -18.52 3.89
N TRP A 397 -14.72 -17.73 4.02
CA TRP A 397 -14.36 -17.07 5.27
C TRP A 397 -15.41 -16.02 5.69
N THR A 398 -15.97 -15.22 4.75
CA THR A 398 -16.96 -14.18 5.07
C THR A 398 -18.38 -14.71 5.28
N ARG A 399 -18.72 -15.93 4.85
CA ARG A 399 -20.09 -16.51 5.00
C ARG A 399 -20.60 -16.52 6.42
N ARG A 400 -19.74 -16.70 7.42
CA ARG A 400 -20.08 -16.69 8.85
C ARG A 400 -20.10 -15.28 9.46
N GLY A 401 -20.16 -14.23 8.66
CA GLY A 401 -19.98 -12.84 9.05
C GLY A 401 -18.50 -12.48 9.27
N VAL A 402 -18.14 -11.21 9.08
CA VAL A 402 -16.82 -10.70 9.49
C VAL A 402 -16.90 -10.42 10.99
N PRO A 403 -16.03 -11.00 11.85
CA PRO A 403 -16.01 -10.66 13.25
C PRO A 403 -15.77 -9.15 13.40
N ARG A 404 -16.63 -8.47 14.14
CA ARG A 404 -16.41 -7.08 14.55
C ARG A 404 -16.03 -7.13 16.02
N ILE A 405 -14.81 -6.74 16.32
CA ILE A 405 -14.32 -6.70 17.70
C ILE A 405 -14.61 -5.30 18.24
N SER A 406 -15.90 -4.98 18.37
CA SER A 406 -16.37 -3.71 18.92
C SER A 406 -16.79 -3.81 20.41
N GLU A 407 -16.77 -5.00 21.00
CA GLU A 407 -17.06 -5.20 22.42
C GLU A 407 -15.83 -5.74 23.15
N PRO A 408 -15.47 -5.21 24.34
CA PRO A 408 -14.44 -5.81 25.16
C PRO A 408 -14.89 -7.24 25.50
N VAL A 409 -14.06 -8.22 25.16
CA VAL A 409 -14.26 -9.60 25.62
C VAL A 409 -14.27 -9.54 27.14
N ALA A 410 -15.44 -9.79 27.77
CA ALA A 410 -15.52 -9.95 29.20
C ALA A 410 -14.59 -11.10 29.58
N VAL A 411 -13.57 -10.78 30.39
CA VAL A 411 -12.58 -11.72 30.93
C VAL A 411 -13.25 -12.51 32.06
#